data_a991e6470d936892fa03fbe0a8676e72
#
_entry.id   a991e6470d936892fa03fbe0a8676e72
#
_cell.length_a   1.000
_cell.length_b   1.000
_cell.length_c   1.000
_cell.angle_alpha   90.00
_cell.angle_beta   90.00
_cell.angle_gamma   90.00
#
_symmetry.space_group_name_H-M   'P 1'
#
loop_
_entity.id
_entity.type
_entity.pdbx_description
1 polymer ?
#
loop_
_entity_poly.entity_id
_entity_poly.type
_entity_poly.pdbx_seq_one_letter_code
_entity_poly.pdbx_strand_id
1 'polypeptide(L)'
;MLFRSECHGEFVRRGEESDTYCINPACPAQTRAQIEHFASRNAMDIEGLGEQRVVQLLTEGLIRDVADLYDVQIENLAQLEGMGDLSATSLVTAIQSSRTQPLSRVLIGLGIRHVGPVAARALAQTFTTLEELRRASSDAIGAIPGVGPVIAASVVTFMEDADNRRLLDRLLAAGVKCEEPQVVSDVPATLTGKAVVVTGTLDGFSRDEAEAAVVQRGGTSPGSVSKKTFCVVVGESPGASKVSKATELDIPIVPQERFIELLETGEIPT
;
A
#
# COMPACT_ATOMS: atom_id res chain seq x y z
N MET A 1 26.62 23.03 6.94
CA MET A 1 25.41 23.82 7.28
C MET A 1 24.42 22.88 7.91
N LEU A 2 24.15 23.05 9.20
CA LEU A 2 23.07 22.35 9.87
C LEU A 2 21.75 22.93 9.33
N PHE A 3 20.99 22.18 8.56
CA PHE A 3 19.66 22.58 8.17
C PHE A 3 18.83 22.72 9.44
N ARG A 4 18.34 23.91 9.72
CA ARG A 4 17.45 24.15 10.85
C ARG A 4 16.06 23.69 10.43
N SER A 5 15.40 22.91 11.30
CA SER A 5 13.97 22.61 11.11
C SER A 5 13.17 23.92 11.17
N GLU A 6 12.04 23.99 10.49
CA GLU A 6 11.12 25.14 10.55
C GLU A 6 10.67 25.46 11.99
N CYS A 7 10.70 24.47 12.86
CA CYS A 7 10.30 24.60 14.26
C CYS A 7 11.45 24.95 15.22
N HIS A 8 12.69 25.19 14.72
CA HIS A 8 13.88 25.39 15.51
C HIS A 8 14.22 24.27 16.52
N GLY A 9 13.59 23.09 16.35
CA GLY A 9 13.86 21.90 17.16
C GLY A 9 15.22 21.29 16.84
N GLU A 10 15.69 20.44 17.75
CA GLU A 10 16.94 19.70 17.57
C GLU A 10 16.78 18.60 16.50
N PHE A 11 17.86 18.39 15.75
CA PHE A 11 17.98 17.26 14.86
C PHE A 11 18.71 16.11 15.54
N VAL A 12 18.18 14.91 15.39
CA VAL A 12 18.80 13.69 15.90
C VAL A 12 19.13 12.77 14.72
N ARG A 13 20.34 12.21 14.76
CA ARG A 13 20.72 11.09 13.90
C ARG A 13 20.50 9.81 14.68
N ARG A 14 19.78 8.85 14.09
CA ARG A 14 19.46 7.58 14.74
C ARG A 14 20.45 6.50 14.31
N GLY A 15 21.31 6.08 15.25
CA GLY A 15 22.29 5.02 14.99
C GLY A 15 23.27 5.40 13.87
N GLU A 16 23.51 4.47 12.95
CA GLU A 16 24.40 4.64 11.79
C GLU A 16 23.71 5.22 10.55
N GLU A 17 22.47 5.68 10.66
CA GLU A 17 21.75 6.26 9.52
C GLU A 17 22.42 7.57 9.06
N SER A 18 22.42 7.80 7.75
CA SER A 18 22.94 9.04 7.15
C SER A 18 22.02 10.23 7.39
N ASP A 19 20.73 9.96 7.64
CA ASP A 19 19.67 10.96 7.72
C ASP A 19 19.56 11.57 9.13
N THR A 20 19.16 12.84 9.16
CA THR A 20 18.87 13.58 10.40
C THR A 20 17.37 13.85 10.49
N TYR A 21 16.81 13.64 11.67
CA TYR A 21 15.39 13.75 11.94
C TYR A 21 15.09 14.86 12.92
N CYS A 22 14.05 15.65 12.66
CA CYS A 22 13.48 16.54 13.65
C CYS A 22 12.68 15.71 14.67
N ILE A 23 12.98 15.86 15.95
CA ILE A 23 12.30 15.12 17.03
C ILE A 23 11.08 15.86 17.61
N ASN A 24 10.79 17.06 17.14
CA ASN A 24 9.64 17.82 17.61
C ASN A 24 8.34 17.29 16.97
N PRO A 25 7.45 16.62 17.72
CA PRO A 25 6.19 16.08 17.18
C PRO A 25 5.23 17.19 16.69
N ALA A 26 5.39 18.42 17.21
CA ALA A 26 4.61 19.58 16.80
C ALA A 26 5.30 20.40 15.68
N CYS A 27 6.22 19.80 14.92
CA CYS A 27 6.91 20.51 13.85
C CYS A 27 5.96 20.75 12.66
N PRO A 28 5.69 22.01 12.26
CA PRO A 28 4.79 22.31 11.14
C PRO A 28 5.20 21.64 9.83
N ALA A 29 6.51 21.55 9.56
CA ALA A 29 7.00 20.86 8.37
C ALA A 29 6.69 19.36 8.37
N GLN A 30 6.76 18.71 9.54
CA GLN A 30 6.39 17.28 9.64
C GLN A 30 4.90 17.08 9.47
N THR A 31 4.07 17.91 10.10
CA THR A 31 2.62 17.87 9.96
C THR A 31 2.21 18.06 8.50
N ARG A 32 2.79 19.07 7.83
CA ARG A 32 2.57 19.31 6.40
C ARG A 32 2.93 18.06 5.58
N ALA A 33 4.15 17.56 5.72
CA ALA A 33 4.63 16.41 4.97
C ALA A 33 3.79 15.16 5.23
N GLN A 34 3.30 14.95 6.46
CA GLN A 34 2.42 13.83 6.81
C GLN A 34 1.07 13.93 6.10
N ILE A 35 0.47 15.13 6.05
CA ILE A 35 -0.81 15.34 5.37
C ILE A 35 -0.65 15.19 3.85
N GLU A 36 0.40 15.73 3.26
CA GLU A 36 0.72 15.57 1.84
C GLU A 36 0.94 14.10 1.48
N HIS A 37 1.69 13.37 2.31
CA HIS A 37 1.92 11.94 2.13
C HIS A 37 0.62 11.14 2.22
N PHE A 38 -0.21 11.42 3.23
CA PHE A 38 -1.52 10.78 3.42
C PHE A 38 -2.44 11.01 2.23
N ALA A 39 -2.47 12.24 1.69
CA ALA A 39 -3.30 12.59 0.55
C ALA A 39 -2.77 12.07 -0.79
N SER A 40 -1.52 11.61 -0.84
CA SER A 40 -0.84 11.22 -2.08
C SER A 40 -1.55 10.11 -2.84
N ARG A 41 -1.29 10.03 -4.17
CA ARG A 41 -1.87 9.03 -5.08
C ARG A 41 -1.62 7.58 -4.65
N ASN A 42 -0.50 7.30 -3.99
CA ASN A 42 -0.16 5.96 -3.51
C ASN A 42 -0.79 5.62 -2.16
N ALA A 43 -1.36 6.60 -1.46
CA ALA A 43 -2.05 6.45 -0.18
C ALA A 43 -3.56 6.68 -0.35
N MET A 44 -4.13 7.72 0.24
CA MET A 44 -5.58 7.95 0.23
C MET A 44 -6.11 8.56 -1.07
N ASP A 45 -5.22 9.03 -1.98
CA ASP A 45 -5.55 9.55 -3.31
C ASP A 45 -6.60 10.67 -3.28
N ILE A 46 -6.35 11.68 -2.47
CA ILE A 46 -7.25 12.82 -2.32
C ILE A 46 -6.91 13.88 -3.38
N GLU A 47 -7.64 13.84 -4.48
CA GLU A 47 -7.46 14.78 -5.57
C GLU A 47 -7.77 16.22 -5.14
N GLY A 48 -6.94 17.16 -5.57
CA GLY A 48 -7.08 18.59 -5.22
C GLY A 48 -6.41 18.98 -3.90
N LEU A 49 -5.91 18.04 -3.09
CA LEU A 49 -5.18 18.29 -1.85
C LEU A 49 -3.65 18.25 -2.08
N GLY A 50 -3.14 19.17 -2.90
CA GLY A 50 -1.71 19.35 -3.11
C GLY A 50 -1.05 20.27 -2.06
N GLU A 51 0.30 20.42 -2.16
CA GLU A 51 1.12 21.17 -1.19
C GLU A 51 0.54 22.55 -0.84
N GLN A 52 0.22 23.37 -1.84
CA GLN A 52 -0.30 24.73 -1.60
C GLN A 52 -1.61 24.71 -0.80
N ARG A 53 -2.47 23.74 -1.09
CA ARG A 53 -3.75 23.60 -0.39
C ARG A 53 -3.56 23.11 1.04
N VAL A 54 -2.66 22.15 1.27
CA VAL A 54 -2.31 21.70 2.62
C VAL A 54 -1.76 22.85 3.46
N VAL A 55 -0.84 23.64 2.92
CA VAL A 55 -0.30 24.83 3.61
C VAL A 55 -1.42 25.81 3.94
N GLN A 56 -2.33 26.09 3.02
CA GLN A 56 -3.45 27.00 3.23
C GLN A 56 -4.36 26.53 4.35
N LEU A 57 -4.76 25.26 4.32
CA LEU A 57 -5.65 24.68 5.35
C LEU A 57 -5.01 24.69 6.75
N LEU A 58 -3.70 24.43 6.84
CA LEU A 58 -2.95 24.51 8.08
C LEU A 58 -2.85 25.95 8.59
N THR A 59 -2.58 26.91 7.72
CA THR A 59 -2.41 28.35 8.07
C THR A 59 -3.73 28.94 8.57
N GLU A 60 -4.85 28.59 7.93
CA GLU A 60 -6.19 29.01 8.33
C GLU A 60 -6.74 28.22 9.54
N GLY A 61 -5.97 27.25 10.05
CA GLY A 61 -6.35 26.45 11.22
C GLY A 61 -7.52 25.51 10.98
N LEU A 62 -7.86 25.21 9.72
CA LEU A 62 -8.94 24.31 9.35
C LEU A 62 -8.58 22.84 9.57
N ILE A 63 -7.30 22.50 9.53
CA ILE A 63 -6.78 21.18 9.84
C ILE A 63 -5.52 21.28 10.69
N ARG A 64 -5.24 20.28 11.51
CA ARG A 64 -4.02 20.12 12.34
C ARG A 64 -3.34 18.79 12.11
N ASP A 65 -4.09 17.79 11.63
CA ASP A 65 -3.62 16.46 11.28
C ASP A 65 -4.50 15.85 10.18
N VAL A 66 -4.20 14.61 9.80
CA VAL A 66 -4.91 13.90 8.71
C VAL A 66 -6.36 13.55 9.06
N ALA A 67 -6.73 13.42 10.34
CA ALA A 67 -8.11 13.12 10.72
C ALA A 67 -9.01 14.34 10.58
N ASP A 68 -8.49 15.56 10.82
CA ASP A 68 -9.26 16.81 10.63
C ASP A 68 -9.72 16.99 9.17
N LEU A 69 -9.08 16.34 8.19
CA LEU A 69 -9.50 16.39 6.77
C LEU A 69 -10.95 15.96 6.60
N TYR A 70 -11.40 14.97 7.36
CA TYR A 70 -12.74 14.40 7.23
C TYR A 70 -13.84 15.24 7.87
N ASP A 71 -13.47 16.27 8.64
CA ASP A 71 -14.37 17.22 9.28
C ASP A 71 -14.50 18.55 8.51
N VAL A 72 -13.72 18.72 7.44
CA VAL A 72 -13.71 19.95 6.64
C VAL A 72 -15.04 20.13 5.92
N GLN A 73 -15.61 21.35 6.00
CA GLN A 73 -16.88 21.71 5.39
C GLN A 73 -16.68 22.54 4.12
N ILE A 74 -17.61 22.42 3.16
CA ILE A 74 -17.56 23.16 1.88
C ILE A 74 -17.56 24.67 2.13
N GLU A 75 -18.37 25.13 3.06
CA GLU A 75 -18.56 26.55 3.40
C GLU A 75 -17.26 27.19 3.89
N ASN A 76 -16.44 26.44 4.65
CA ASN A 76 -15.15 26.92 5.14
C ASN A 76 -14.12 26.98 4.01
N LEU A 77 -14.12 25.99 3.13
CA LEU A 77 -13.23 25.95 1.98
C LEU A 77 -13.53 27.05 0.96
N ALA A 78 -14.81 27.31 0.69
CA ALA A 78 -15.24 28.32 -0.28
C ALA A 78 -14.84 29.75 0.08
N GLN A 79 -14.49 30.00 1.37
CA GLN A 79 -13.99 31.29 1.84
C GLN A 79 -12.49 31.48 1.63
N LEU A 80 -11.78 30.40 1.26
CA LEU A 80 -10.33 30.46 1.06
C LEU A 80 -9.98 31.17 -0.25
N GLU A 81 -8.88 31.92 -0.25
CA GLU A 81 -8.36 32.56 -1.45
C GLU A 81 -8.10 31.52 -2.56
N GLY A 82 -8.57 31.80 -3.77
CA GLY A 82 -8.43 30.92 -4.93
C GLY A 82 -9.22 29.62 -4.85
N MET A 83 -10.26 29.54 -3.99
CA MET A 83 -11.17 28.40 -3.91
C MET A 83 -12.63 28.87 -4.08
N GLY A 84 -13.23 28.53 -5.23
CA GLY A 84 -14.67 28.72 -5.44
C GLY A 84 -15.48 27.50 -5.04
N ASP A 85 -16.81 27.62 -5.02
CA ASP A 85 -17.76 26.57 -4.59
C ASP A 85 -17.53 25.23 -5.29
N LEU A 86 -17.25 25.23 -6.61
CA LEU A 86 -17.00 24.00 -7.36
C LEU A 86 -15.73 23.28 -6.88
N SER A 87 -14.65 24.03 -6.67
CA SER A 87 -13.37 23.45 -6.20
C SER A 87 -13.51 22.95 -4.75
N ALA A 88 -14.22 23.69 -3.90
CA ALA A 88 -14.49 23.27 -2.52
C ALA A 88 -15.31 21.98 -2.50
N THR A 89 -16.38 21.91 -3.30
CA THR A 89 -17.23 20.71 -3.42
C THR A 89 -16.42 19.51 -3.94
N SER A 90 -15.59 19.71 -4.97
CA SER A 90 -14.74 18.64 -5.52
C SER A 90 -13.75 18.11 -4.50
N LEU A 91 -13.08 19.00 -3.74
CA LEU A 91 -12.13 18.60 -2.72
C LEU A 91 -12.82 17.82 -1.57
N VAL A 92 -13.95 18.32 -1.06
CA VAL A 92 -14.71 17.59 -0.02
C VAL A 92 -15.15 16.24 -0.55
N THR A 93 -15.64 16.16 -1.79
CA THR A 93 -16.04 14.89 -2.41
C THR A 93 -14.87 13.91 -2.49
N ALA A 94 -13.67 14.36 -2.90
CA ALA A 94 -12.47 13.53 -2.93
C ALA A 94 -12.07 13.04 -1.54
N ILE A 95 -12.12 13.90 -0.51
CA ILE A 95 -11.87 13.53 0.88
C ILE A 95 -12.90 12.47 1.35
N GLN A 96 -14.18 12.68 1.11
CA GLN A 96 -15.23 11.72 1.51
C GLN A 96 -15.08 10.37 0.80
N SER A 97 -14.75 10.38 -0.50
CA SER A 97 -14.50 9.17 -1.29
C SER A 97 -13.31 8.36 -0.77
N SER A 98 -12.29 9.04 -0.24
CA SER A 98 -11.10 8.39 0.31
C SER A 98 -11.38 7.51 1.53
N ARG A 99 -12.51 7.69 2.23
CA ARG A 99 -12.93 6.85 3.38
C ARG A 99 -13.05 5.37 3.02
N THR A 100 -13.26 5.05 1.74
CA THR A 100 -13.42 3.68 1.26
C THR A 100 -12.13 3.04 0.78
N GLN A 101 -11.00 3.74 0.89
CA GLN A 101 -9.70 3.19 0.53
C GLN A 101 -9.36 1.97 1.40
N PRO A 102 -8.72 0.94 0.82
CA PRO A 102 -8.38 -0.28 1.54
C PRO A 102 -7.33 -0.03 2.64
N LEU A 103 -7.28 -0.92 3.64
CA LEU A 103 -6.36 -0.83 4.76
C LEU A 103 -4.89 -0.69 4.31
N SER A 104 -4.49 -1.42 3.28
CA SER A 104 -3.14 -1.30 2.71
C SER A 104 -2.77 0.14 2.34
N ARG A 105 -3.70 0.92 1.79
CA ARG A 105 -3.48 2.32 1.44
C ARG A 105 -3.49 3.25 2.66
N VAL A 106 -4.35 2.95 3.64
CA VAL A 106 -4.33 3.65 4.93
C VAL A 106 -2.98 3.48 5.61
N LEU A 107 -2.44 2.25 5.67
CA LEU A 107 -1.13 1.96 6.26
C LEU A 107 0.02 2.72 5.55
N ILE A 108 -0.04 2.86 4.23
CA ILE A 108 0.91 3.70 3.49
C ILE A 108 0.76 5.16 3.94
N GLY A 109 -0.47 5.68 3.95
CA GLY A 109 -0.77 7.07 4.29
C GLY A 109 -0.37 7.47 5.72
N LEU A 110 -0.42 6.54 6.66
CA LEU A 110 0.03 6.74 8.03
C LEU A 110 1.56 6.96 8.14
N GLY A 111 2.32 6.62 7.09
CA GLY A 111 3.76 6.86 7.07
C GLY A 111 4.54 6.05 8.11
N ILE A 112 4.07 4.83 8.44
CA ILE A 112 4.74 3.96 9.40
C ILE A 112 6.14 3.65 8.88
N ARG A 113 7.14 3.90 9.72
CA ARG A 113 8.54 3.75 9.33
C ARG A 113 8.82 2.34 8.81
N HIS A 114 9.57 2.22 7.73
CA HIS A 114 9.90 0.98 7.02
C HIS A 114 8.72 0.24 6.36
N VAL A 115 7.49 0.74 6.51
CA VAL A 115 6.30 0.16 5.86
C VAL A 115 6.09 0.84 4.51
N GLY A 116 6.65 0.24 3.46
CA GLY A 116 6.39 0.64 2.08
C GLY A 116 5.18 -0.11 1.49
N PRO A 117 4.84 0.14 0.21
CA PRO A 117 3.65 -0.44 -0.43
C PRO A 117 3.58 -1.97 -0.39
N VAL A 118 4.72 -2.66 -0.50
CA VAL A 118 4.79 -4.13 -0.45
C VAL A 118 4.46 -4.65 0.95
N ALA A 119 5.09 -4.06 1.99
CA ALA A 119 4.83 -4.44 3.37
C ALA A 119 3.41 -4.10 3.80
N ALA A 120 2.89 -2.92 3.42
CA ALA A 120 1.52 -2.51 3.72
C ALA A 120 0.49 -3.48 3.15
N ARG A 121 0.67 -3.94 1.90
CA ARG A 121 -0.19 -4.97 1.29
C ARG A 121 -0.10 -6.31 2.03
N ALA A 122 1.11 -6.77 2.36
CA ALA A 122 1.30 -8.04 3.06
C ALA A 122 0.65 -8.01 4.46
N LEU A 123 0.79 -6.89 5.19
CA LEU A 123 0.13 -6.66 6.47
C LEU A 123 -1.39 -6.68 6.34
N ALA A 124 -1.95 -5.93 5.38
CA ALA A 124 -3.39 -5.82 5.18
C ALA A 124 -4.03 -7.12 4.67
N GLN A 125 -3.33 -7.92 3.88
CA GLN A 125 -3.78 -9.24 3.46
C GLN A 125 -3.82 -10.25 4.61
N THR A 126 -2.93 -10.11 5.60
CA THR A 126 -2.87 -11.01 6.76
C THR A 126 -3.82 -10.55 7.85
N PHE A 127 -3.81 -9.25 8.16
CA PHE A 127 -4.68 -8.63 9.14
C PHE A 127 -5.69 -7.77 8.38
N THR A 128 -6.84 -8.33 8.10
CA THR A 128 -7.83 -7.71 7.21
C THR A 128 -8.47 -6.45 7.78
N THR A 129 -8.31 -6.21 9.07
CA THR A 129 -8.78 -5.01 9.76
C THR A 129 -7.67 -4.35 10.58
N LEU A 130 -7.79 -3.03 10.79
CA LEU A 130 -6.88 -2.29 11.66
C LEU A 130 -6.90 -2.84 13.10
N GLU A 131 -8.04 -3.30 13.59
CA GLU A 131 -8.17 -3.86 14.93
C GLU A 131 -7.41 -5.18 15.10
N GLU A 132 -7.40 -6.04 14.09
CA GLU A 132 -6.58 -7.24 14.07
C GLU A 132 -5.09 -6.89 14.12
N LEU A 133 -4.67 -5.93 13.30
CA LEU A 133 -3.28 -5.47 13.28
C LEU A 133 -2.85 -4.84 14.61
N ARG A 134 -3.73 -4.06 15.26
CA ARG A 134 -3.47 -3.46 16.58
C ARG A 134 -3.26 -4.50 17.70
N ARG A 135 -3.85 -5.69 17.57
CA ARG A 135 -3.75 -6.79 18.55
C ARG A 135 -2.62 -7.77 18.24
N ALA A 136 -2.02 -7.66 17.07
CA ALA A 136 -1.01 -8.58 16.62
C ALA A 136 0.31 -8.41 17.40
N SER A 137 0.94 -9.52 17.74
CA SER A 137 2.27 -9.52 18.36
C SER A 137 3.35 -9.23 17.32
N SER A 138 4.51 -8.76 17.78
CA SER A 138 5.68 -8.54 16.92
C SER A 138 6.09 -9.83 16.17
N ASP A 139 5.98 -10.99 16.83
CA ASP A 139 6.31 -12.27 16.21
C ASP A 139 5.32 -12.64 15.10
N ALA A 140 4.02 -12.41 15.32
CA ALA A 140 2.99 -12.66 14.31
C ALA A 140 3.18 -11.76 13.09
N ILE A 141 3.50 -10.48 13.29
CA ILE A 141 3.80 -9.53 12.21
C ILE A 141 5.10 -9.93 11.49
N GLY A 142 6.15 -10.29 12.24
CA GLY A 142 7.45 -10.67 11.68
C GLY A 142 7.45 -11.99 10.91
N ALA A 143 6.46 -12.87 11.14
CA ALA A 143 6.28 -14.12 10.41
C ALA A 143 5.69 -13.94 9.00
N ILE A 144 5.18 -12.75 8.66
CA ILE A 144 4.58 -12.47 7.35
C ILE A 144 5.69 -12.44 6.29
N PRO A 145 5.54 -13.17 5.17
CA PRO A 145 6.50 -13.12 4.07
C PRO A 145 6.71 -11.69 3.56
N GLY A 146 7.96 -11.23 3.51
CA GLY A 146 8.31 -9.87 3.11
C GLY A 146 8.22 -8.82 4.22
N VAL A 147 7.82 -9.21 5.45
CA VAL A 147 7.83 -8.36 6.63
C VAL A 147 8.89 -8.89 7.61
N GLY A 148 10.00 -8.19 7.72
CA GLY A 148 11.09 -8.58 8.62
C GLY A 148 10.90 -8.00 10.04
N PRO A 149 11.78 -8.39 10.99
CA PRO A 149 11.71 -7.95 12.38
C PRO A 149 11.78 -6.42 12.57
N VAL A 150 12.49 -5.72 11.68
CA VAL A 150 12.58 -4.25 11.70
C VAL A 150 11.23 -3.61 11.39
N ILE A 151 10.51 -4.13 10.40
CA ILE A 151 9.17 -3.66 10.03
C ILE A 151 8.20 -3.98 11.16
N ALA A 152 8.24 -5.21 11.68
CA ALA A 152 7.38 -5.64 12.79
C ALA A 152 7.53 -4.74 14.02
N ALA A 153 8.77 -4.45 14.44
CA ALA A 153 9.05 -3.53 15.53
C ALA A 153 8.51 -2.11 15.26
N SER A 154 8.65 -1.62 14.02
CA SER A 154 8.13 -0.29 13.65
C SER A 154 6.61 -0.21 13.72
N VAL A 155 5.91 -1.28 13.27
CA VAL A 155 4.44 -1.36 13.32
C VAL A 155 3.97 -1.41 14.78
N VAL A 156 4.56 -2.26 15.61
CA VAL A 156 4.19 -2.36 17.03
C VAL A 156 4.43 -1.03 17.75
N THR A 157 5.61 -0.41 17.57
CA THR A 157 5.91 0.90 18.17
C THR A 157 4.90 1.96 17.74
N PHE A 158 4.50 1.98 16.46
CA PHE A 158 3.49 2.91 15.97
C PHE A 158 2.11 2.67 16.60
N MET A 159 1.69 1.41 16.72
CA MET A 159 0.40 1.04 17.29
C MET A 159 0.32 1.21 18.80
N GLU A 160 1.46 1.18 19.51
CA GLU A 160 1.54 1.40 20.97
C GLU A 160 1.61 2.87 21.35
N ASP A 161 2.03 3.73 20.44
CA ASP A 161 2.12 5.18 20.70
C ASP A 161 0.74 5.79 20.96
N ALA A 162 0.63 6.61 22.00
CA ALA A 162 -0.65 7.16 22.47
C ALA A 162 -1.24 8.19 21.47
N ASP A 163 -0.40 8.97 20.80
CA ASP A 163 -0.85 9.98 19.84
C ASP A 163 -1.33 9.32 18.56
N ASN A 164 -0.61 8.30 18.09
CA ASN A 164 -1.03 7.50 16.94
C ASN A 164 -2.33 6.74 17.23
N ARG A 165 -2.49 6.20 18.42
CA ARG A 165 -3.77 5.56 18.82
C ARG A 165 -4.93 6.51 18.72
N ARG A 166 -4.79 7.73 19.28
CA ARG A 166 -5.81 8.77 19.19
C ARG A 166 -6.12 9.16 17.75
N LEU A 167 -5.09 9.26 16.91
CA LEU A 167 -5.24 9.54 15.49
C LEU A 167 -6.05 8.45 14.78
N LEU A 168 -5.69 7.18 15.02
CA LEU A 168 -6.40 6.03 14.44
C LEU A 168 -7.86 5.96 14.90
N ASP A 169 -8.12 6.20 16.19
CA ASP A 169 -9.49 6.22 16.73
C ASP A 169 -10.33 7.34 16.09
N ARG A 170 -9.73 8.49 15.83
CA ARG A 170 -10.38 9.61 15.11
C ARG A 170 -10.66 9.28 13.65
N LEU A 171 -9.73 8.63 12.95
CA LEU A 171 -9.94 8.17 11.57
C LEU A 171 -11.11 7.16 11.49
N LEU A 172 -11.15 6.20 12.41
CA LEU A 172 -12.26 5.24 12.50
C LEU A 172 -13.60 5.96 12.81
N ALA A 173 -13.62 6.89 13.78
CA ALA A 173 -14.79 7.68 14.11
C ALA A 173 -15.25 8.57 12.94
N ALA A 174 -14.33 9.07 12.12
CA ALA A 174 -14.60 9.78 10.88
C ALA A 174 -15.13 8.88 9.76
N GLY A 175 -15.23 7.56 9.96
CA GLY A 175 -15.78 6.61 9.00
C GLY A 175 -14.78 6.12 7.94
N VAL A 176 -13.48 6.29 8.16
CA VAL A 176 -12.46 5.61 7.34
C VAL A 176 -12.54 4.12 7.62
N LYS A 177 -12.78 3.30 6.58
CA LYS A 177 -13.10 1.88 6.75
C LYS A 177 -11.97 1.07 7.39
N CYS A 178 -10.71 1.40 7.10
CA CYS A 178 -9.54 0.71 7.66
C CYS A 178 -9.65 -0.84 7.57
N GLU A 179 -10.25 -1.32 6.49
CA GLU A 179 -10.46 -2.73 6.18
C GLU A 179 -9.86 -3.05 4.81
N GLU A 180 -9.23 -4.20 4.68
CA GLU A 180 -8.80 -4.69 3.36
C GLU A 180 -9.95 -5.51 2.77
N PRO A 181 -10.42 -5.17 1.56
CA PRO A 181 -11.42 -6.00 0.90
C PRO A 181 -10.86 -7.41 0.76
N GLN A 182 -11.49 -8.38 1.40
CA GLN A 182 -11.22 -9.77 1.06
C GLN A 182 -11.70 -9.95 -0.37
N VAL A 183 -10.77 -10.17 -1.28
CA VAL A 183 -11.11 -10.71 -2.57
C VAL A 183 -11.62 -12.12 -2.28
N VAL A 184 -12.89 -12.23 -1.93
CA VAL A 184 -13.60 -13.51 -2.05
C VAL A 184 -13.67 -13.75 -3.56
N SER A 185 -12.60 -14.30 -4.09
CA SER A 185 -12.65 -14.82 -5.43
C SER A 185 -13.55 -16.04 -5.34
N ASP A 186 -14.72 -16.02 -5.97
CA ASP A 186 -15.50 -17.20 -6.30
C ASP A 186 -14.69 -18.15 -7.20
N VAL A 187 -13.45 -17.81 -7.46
CA VAL A 187 -12.48 -18.56 -8.26
C VAL A 187 -11.81 -19.59 -7.36
N PRO A 188 -11.96 -20.89 -7.68
CA PRO A 188 -11.32 -21.96 -6.93
C PRO A 188 -9.81 -21.73 -6.78
N ALA A 189 -9.26 -21.92 -5.58
CA ALA A 189 -7.83 -21.76 -5.27
C ALA A 189 -6.99 -22.93 -5.82
N THR A 190 -7.06 -23.17 -7.12
CA THR A 190 -6.47 -24.31 -7.84
C THR A 190 -4.96 -24.32 -7.84
N LEU A 191 -4.33 -23.15 -7.70
CA LEU A 191 -2.87 -22.96 -7.75
C LEU A 191 -2.23 -22.72 -6.37
N THR A 192 -2.91 -23.08 -5.28
CA THR A 192 -2.38 -22.89 -3.92
C THR A 192 -0.96 -23.47 -3.76
N GLY A 193 -0.01 -22.64 -3.34
CA GLY A 193 1.38 -23.01 -3.13
C GLY A 193 2.20 -23.26 -4.40
N LYS A 194 1.65 -23.02 -5.59
CA LYS A 194 2.32 -23.20 -6.88
C LYS A 194 2.89 -21.88 -7.38
N ALA A 195 4.14 -21.92 -7.85
CA ALA A 195 4.81 -20.75 -8.45
C ALA A 195 4.73 -20.85 -9.97
N VAL A 196 3.98 -19.98 -10.62
CA VAL A 196 3.77 -19.97 -12.09
C VAL A 196 4.47 -18.73 -12.65
N VAL A 197 5.44 -18.92 -13.52
CA VAL A 197 6.15 -17.80 -14.18
C VAL A 197 5.49 -17.54 -15.54
N VAL A 198 5.11 -16.29 -15.80
CA VAL A 198 4.55 -15.86 -17.09
C VAL A 198 5.64 -15.16 -17.92
N THR A 199 5.74 -15.47 -19.20
CA THR A 199 6.67 -14.85 -20.14
C THR A 199 6.12 -14.73 -21.55
N GLY A 200 6.35 -13.60 -22.19
CA GLY A 200 5.70 -13.25 -23.47
C GLY A 200 4.35 -12.59 -23.28
N THR A 201 3.70 -12.26 -24.40
CA THR A 201 2.32 -11.71 -24.43
C THR A 201 1.34 -12.86 -24.54
N LEU A 202 0.38 -12.95 -23.64
CA LEU A 202 -0.66 -13.97 -23.69
C LEU A 202 -1.88 -13.43 -24.43
N ASP A 203 -2.50 -14.27 -25.23
CA ASP A 203 -3.73 -13.90 -25.93
C ASP A 203 -4.89 -13.68 -24.93
N GLY A 204 -5.51 -12.51 -24.98
CA GLY A 204 -6.59 -12.13 -24.07
C GLY A 204 -6.18 -11.68 -22.66
N PHE A 205 -4.86 -11.60 -22.35
CA PHE A 205 -4.36 -11.13 -21.07
C PHE A 205 -3.19 -10.17 -21.26
N SER A 206 -3.22 -9.04 -20.61
CA SER A 206 -1.98 -8.32 -20.32
C SER A 206 -1.12 -9.14 -19.33
N ARG A 207 0.15 -8.82 -19.24
CA ARG A 207 1.04 -9.50 -18.29
C ARG A 207 0.56 -9.40 -16.85
N ASP A 208 0.15 -8.20 -16.45
CA ASP A 208 -0.33 -7.94 -15.08
C ASP A 208 -1.63 -8.69 -14.79
N GLU A 209 -2.52 -8.81 -15.78
CA GLU A 209 -3.76 -9.60 -15.66
C GLU A 209 -3.48 -11.09 -15.54
N ALA A 210 -2.53 -11.62 -16.30
CA ALA A 210 -2.14 -13.03 -16.21
C ALA A 210 -1.48 -13.35 -14.85
N GLU A 211 -0.58 -12.47 -14.36
CA GLU A 211 0.02 -12.61 -13.04
C GLU A 211 -1.04 -12.50 -11.93
N ALA A 212 -2.00 -11.58 -12.06
CA ALA A 212 -3.12 -11.43 -11.13
C ALA A 212 -4.04 -12.66 -11.13
N ALA A 213 -4.32 -13.27 -12.29
CA ALA A 213 -5.14 -14.48 -12.41
C ALA A 213 -4.53 -15.68 -11.68
N VAL A 214 -3.21 -15.83 -11.69
CA VAL A 214 -2.48 -16.84 -10.91
C VAL A 214 -2.62 -16.56 -9.40
N VAL A 215 -2.43 -15.31 -8.98
CA VAL A 215 -2.51 -14.92 -7.57
C VAL A 215 -3.93 -15.09 -7.01
N GLN A 216 -4.96 -14.74 -7.78
CA GLN A 216 -6.36 -14.93 -7.41
C GLN A 216 -6.71 -16.39 -7.12
N ARG A 217 -5.95 -17.35 -7.68
CA ARG A 217 -6.11 -18.80 -7.47
C ARG A 217 -5.17 -19.37 -6.41
N GLY A 218 -4.58 -18.50 -5.58
CA GLY A 218 -3.70 -18.91 -4.47
C GLY A 218 -2.27 -19.24 -4.88
N GLY A 219 -1.90 -19.00 -6.15
CA GLY A 219 -0.54 -19.17 -6.65
C GLY A 219 0.34 -17.95 -6.42
N THR A 220 1.61 -18.07 -6.81
CA THR A 220 2.54 -16.93 -6.87
C THR A 220 3.08 -16.78 -8.29
N SER A 221 3.32 -15.54 -8.75
CA SER A 221 3.88 -15.29 -10.08
C SER A 221 5.22 -14.55 -9.99
N PRO A 222 6.33 -15.27 -9.72
CA PRO A 222 7.65 -14.65 -9.61
C PRO A 222 8.18 -14.19 -10.97
N GLY A 223 8.93 -13.09 -10.97
CA GLY A 223 9.53 -12.52 -12.19
C GLY A 223 10.64 -13.37 -12.80
N SER A 224 11.13 -14.42 -12.12
CA SER A 224 12.26 -15.28 -12.55
C SER A 224 12.00 -16.77 -12.30
N VAL A 225 12.57 -17.62 -13.14
CA VAL A 225 12.50 -19.07 -13.03
C VAL A 225 13.51 -19.60 -12.01
N SER A 226 13.09 -20.52 -11.15
CA SER A 226 13.92 -21.19 -10.13
C SER A 226 13.49 -22.65 -9.98
N LYS A 227 14.26 -23.45 -9.23
CA LYS A 227 13.92 -24.86 -8.93
C LYS A 227 12.59 -25.04 -8.19
N LYS A 228 12.02 -23.95 -7.64
CA LYS A 228 10.72 -23.95 -6.97
C LYS A 228 9.57 -23.57 -7.91
N THR A 229 9.86 -23.25 -9.18
CA THR A 229 8.85 -22.91 -10.17
C THR A 229 8.07 -24.17 -10.57
N PHE A 230 6.75 -24.10 -10.49
CA PHE A 230 5.84 -25.20 -10.85
C PHE A 230 5.75 -25.38 -12.36
N CYS A 231 5.56 -24.29 -13.10
CA CYS A 231 5.59 -24.26 -14.55
C CYS A 231 5.87 -22.86 -15.08
N VAL A 232 6.21 -22.78 -16.37
CA VAL A 232 6.39 -21.51 -17.10
C VAL A 232 5.34 -21.42 -18.19
N VAL A 233 4.48 -20.41 -18.15
CA VAL A 233 3.51 -20.11 -19.20
C VAL A 233 4.18 -19.23 -20.25
N VAL A 234 4.10 -19.65 -21.51
CA VAL A 234 4.79 -19.04 -22.65
C VAL A 234 3.79 -18.52 -23.66
N GLY A 235 3.78 -17.19 -23.85
CA GLY A 235 3.00 -16.50 -24.88
C GLY A 235 3.84 -16.12 -26.10
N GLU A 236 3.37 -15.16 -26.88
CA GLU A 236 4.10 -14.63 -28.03
C GLU A 236 5.35 -13.83 -27.61
N SER A 237 6.41 -13.95 -28.38
CA SER A 237 7.70 -13.26 -28.15
C SER A 237 8.24 -13.43 -26.73
N PRO A 238 8.40 -14.67 -26.22
CA PRO A 238 8.81 -14.93 -24.86
C PRO A 238 10.25 -14.50 -24.60
N GLY A 239 10.54 -14.10 -23.36
CA GLY A 239 11.91 -13.79 -22.95
C GLY A 239 12.80 -15.03 -22.98
N ALA A 240 13.77 -15.06 -23.90
CA ALA A 240 14.66 -16.21 -24.15
C ALA A 240 15.32 -16.75 -22.87
N SER A 241 15.72 -15.88 -21.94
CA SER A 241 16.38 -16.29 -20.69
C SER A 241 15.47 -17.10 -19.76
N LYS A 242 14.16 -16.81 -19.72
CA LYS A 242 13.21 -17.56 -18.89
C LYS A 242 12.92 -18.94 -19.47
N VAL A 243 12.77 -19.03 -20.80
CA VAL A 243 12.53 -20.30 -21.50
C VAL A 243 13.77 -21.21 -21.40
N SER A 244 14.97 -20.68 -21.68
CA SER A 244 16.23 -21.45 -21.55
C SER A 244 16.39 -21.98 -20.12
N LYS A 245 16.13 -21.14 -19.11
CA LYS A 245 16.27 -21.56 -17.72
C LYS A 245 15.22 -22.58 -17.28
N ALA A 246 14.01 -22.52 -17.84
CA ALA A 246 13.00 -23.54 -17.61
C ALA A 246 13.42 -24.90 -18.18
N THR A 247 13.97 -24.91 -19.40
CA THR A 247 14.51 -26.12 -20.03
C THR A 247 15.70 -26.67 -19.25
N GLU A 248 16.63 -25.80 -18.81
CA GLU A 248 17.82 -26.20 -18.03
C GLU A 248 17.46 -26.83 -16.68
N LEU A 249 16.37 -26.39 -16.06
CA LEU A 249 15.89 -26.86 -14.76
C LEU A 249 14.81 -27.95 -14.85
N ASP A 250 14.52 -28.45 -16.07
CA ASP A 250 13.49 -29.45 -16.38
C ASP A 250 12.08 -29.05 -15.84
N ILE A 251 11.77 -27.74 -15.96
CA ILE A 251 10.48 -27.18 -15.52
C ILE A 251 9.50 -27.21 -16.68
N PRO A 252 8.27 -27.71 -16.46
CA PRO A 252 7.25 -27.80 -17.50
C PRO A 252 6.93 -26.43 -18.11
N ILE A 253 6.87 -26.41 -19.45
CA ILE A 253 6.48 -25.25 -20.23
C ILE A 253 5.04 -25.45 -20.70
N VAL A 254 4.16 -24.51 -20.35
CA VAL A 254 2.74 -24.50 -20.72
C VAL A 254 2.53 -23.44 -21.82
N PRO A 255 2.03 -23.82 -23.00
CA PRO A 255 1.72 -22.83 -24.03
C PRO A 255 0.51 -21.96 -23.61
N GLN A 256 0.43 -20.74 -24.14
CA GLN A 256 -0.61 -19.77 -23.76
C GLN A 256 -2.04 -20.29 -23.94
N GLU A 257 -2.28 -21.12 -24.95
CA GLU A 257 -3.60 -21.69 -25.26
C GLU A 257 -4.13 -22.59 -24.14
N ARG A 258 -3.22 -23.10 -23.30
CA ARG A 258 -3.53 -23.96 -22.16
C ARG A 258 -3.53 -23.21 -20.83
N PHE A 259 -3.33 -21.89 -20.85
CA PHE A 259 -3.25 -21.10 -19.61
C PHE A 259 -4.58 -21.10 -18.83
N ILE A 260 -5.71 -21.00 -19.53
CA ILE A 260 -7.05 -21.07 -18.90
C ILE A 260 -7.26 -22.44 -18.24
N GLU A 261 -6.93 -23.53 -18.90
CA GLU A 261 -7.03 -24.88 -18.36
C GLU A 261 -6.16 -25.06 -17.11
N LEU A 262 -4.91 -24.52 -17.12
CA LEU A 262 -4.06 -24.48 -15.94
C LEU A 262 -4.69 -23.70 -14.79
N LEU A 263 -5.33 -22.58 -15.07
CA LEU A 263 -6.02 -21.77 -14.08
C LEU A 263 -7.23 -22.48 -13.47
N GLU A 264 -7.98 -23.25 -14.27
CA GLU A 264 -9.18 -23.94 -13.84
C GLU A 264 -8.88 -25.21 -13.06
N THR A 265 -7.93 -26.01 -13.52
CA THR A 265 -7.60 -27.30 -12.93
C THR A 265 -6.49 -27.24 -11.89
N GLY A 266 -5.60 -26.27 -12.03
CA GLY A 266 -4.34 -26.21 -11.25
C GLY A 266 -3.30 -27.25 -11.68
N GLU A 267 -3.60 -28.14 -12.61
CA GLU A 267 -2.69 -29.16 -13.12
C GLU A 267 -2.00 -28.70 -14.40
N ILE A 268 -0.82 -29.29 -14.67
CA ILE A 268 -0.11 -29.00 -15.91
C ILE A 268 -0.84 -29.70 -17.05
N PRO A 269 -1.38 -28.95 -18.02
CA PRO A 269 -2.08 -29.54 -19.15
C PRO A 269 -1.14 -30.43 -19.97
N THR A 270 -1.54 -31.66 -20.26
CA THR A 270 -0.77 -32.64 -21.05
C THR A 270 -0.93 -32.42 -22.55
#